data_bbf2f7d28ce93743c74e9d7e0d97ba86
#
_entry.id   bbf2f7d28ce93743c74e9d7e0d97ba86
#
_cell.length_a   1.000
_cell.length_b   1.000
_cell.length_c   1.000
_cell.angle_alpha   90.00
_cell.angle_beta   90.00
_cell.angle_gamma   90.00
#
_symmetry.space_group_name_H-M   'P 1'
#
loop_
_entity.id
_entity.type
_entity.pdbx_description
1 polymer ?
#
loop_
_entity_poly.entity_id
_entity_poly.type
_entity_poly.pdbx_seq_one_letter_code
_entity_poly.pdbx_strand_id
1 'polypeptide(L)'
;MTDLALYGTLRDSDILKIVLGRAGGEMPSARLSGYRVAMVAGQHYPMIWPEGEADCEIEILQGLNAGDLARLDFYEDVFGYTRSTISNDARPLQIYLPPEGGSWSKGGGFDPATWAVAHGALTRLAAQDIMSSYGIETAKAVAARLPIIRARAQAHLRTDDHPSADKILKRDMIIARQNTVYNGFCNLIDIAVSYRRFDGSLSDPAGRLVLDLGEAVTVLPYDPKRDLVLLIEQFRPSAVVQGDPNPWLLETVAGICDEGETYEQTARREAREEAGVVLHAQHLIGRYYPSQGAVAQILISYIGIADLTQDYDSNYGLLAEGEDIRAFTVPFDEAFRLVREARLSNAPLLLSLMALDRMRAERGWPSQ
;
A
#
# COMPACT_ATOMS: atom_id res chain seq x y z
N MET A 1 -3.13 -26.97 -26.99
CA MET A 1 -2.31 -25.82 -26.56
C MET A 1 -3.00 -24.56 -27.08
N THR A 2 -3.05 -23.55 -26.26
CA THR A 2 -3.81 -22.32 -26.53
C THR A 2 -2.83 -21.18 -26.69
N ASP A 3 -3.10 -20.29 -27.64
CA ASP A 3 -2.32 -19.06 -27.85
C ASP A 3 -3.10 -17.86 -27.31
N LEU A 4 -2.40 -16.94 -26.61
CA LEU A 4 -2.98 -15.78 -25.94
C LEU A 4 -2.34 -14.50 -26.48
N ALA A 5 -3.17 -13.54 -26.86
CA ALA A 5 -2.73 -12.19 -27.23
C ALA A 5 -2.49 -11.34 -25.98
N LEU A 6 -1.30 -10.78 -25.88
CA LEU A 6 -0.90 -9.86 -24.83
C LEU A 6 -0.77 -8.44 -25.41
N TYR A 7 -1.59 -7.53 -24.96
CA TYR A 7 -1.57 -6.11 -25.37
C TYR A 7 -1.17 -5.17 -24.22
N GLY A 8 -1.19 -5.68 -22.98
CA GLY A 8 -1.07 -4.89 -21.76
C GLY A 8 0.18 -5.22 -20.94
N THR A 9 0.02 -5.16 -19.63
CA THR A 9 1.11 -5.28 -18.64
C THR A 9 1.76 -6.66 -18.59
N LEU A 10 1.09 -7.71 -19.03
CA LEU A 10 1.69 -9.05 -19.19
C LEU A 10 2.74 -9.15 -20.29
N ARG A 11 2.96 -8.11 -21.11
CA ARG A 11 4.11 -7.99 -22.01
C ARG A 11 5.43 -7.77 -21.24
N ASP A 12 5.36 -7.37 -19.97
CA ASP A 12 6.51 -7.36 -19.09
C ASP A 12 6.87 -8.81 -18.70
N SER A 13 8.06 -9.26 -19.10
CA SER A 13 8.51 -10.64 -18.94
C SER A 13 8.63 -11.07 -17.48
N ASP A 14 8.92 -10.15 -16.56
CA ASP A 14 9.03 -10.45 -15.14
C ASP A 14 7.64 -10.63 -14.52
N ILE A 15 6.66 -9.78 -14.87
CA ILE A 15 5.26 -9.96 -14.44
C ILE A 15 4.73 -11.28 -14.99
N LEU A 16 4.93 -11.55 -16.27
CA LEU A 16 4.49 -12.80 -16.87
C LEU A 16 5.10 -14.03 -16.19
N LYS A 17 6.40 -13.97 -15.86
CA LYS A 17 7.08 -15.03 -15.11
C LYS A 17 6.49 -15.25 -13.72
N ILE A 18 6.15 -14.17 -13.01
CA ILE A 18 5.51 -14.25 -11.68
C ILE A 18 4.13 -14.90 -11.82
N VAL A 19 3.32 -14.43 -12.78
CA VAL A 19 1.97 -14.93 -13.01
C VAL A 19 1.98 -16.41 -13.41
N LEU A 20 2.81 -16.81 -14.37
CA LEU A 20 2.93 -18.21 -14.80
C LEU A 20 3.61 -19.13 -13.77
N GLY A 21 4.46 -18.57 -12.88
CA GLY A 21 5.35 -19.35 -12.01
C GLY A 21 6.50 -20.02 -12.77
N ARG A 22 6.71 -19.67 -14.03
CA ARG A 22 7.77 -20.14 -14.93
C ARG A 22 8.07 -19.08 -16.00
N ALA A 23 9.15 -19.26 -16.76
CA ALA A 23 9.41 -18.39 -17.91
C ALA A 23 8.30 -18.50 -18.98
N GLY A 24 7.90 -17.39 -19.57
CA GLY A 24 6.82 -17.30 -20.55
C GLY A 24 7.16 -17.92 -21.94
N GLY A 25 8.42 -18.09 -22.26
CA GLY A 25 8.87 -18.52 -23.59
C GLY A 25 8.97 -17.35 -24.59
N GLU A 26 9.07 -17.69 -25.88
CA GLU A 26 9.09 -16.70 -26.94
C GLU A 26 7.69 -16.10 -27.17
N MET A 27 7.64 -14.80 -27.36
CA MET A 27 6.41 -14.04 -27.62
C MET A 27 6.57 -13.24 -28.93
N PRO A 28 6.27 -13.85 -30.08
CA PRO A 28 6.37 -13.13 -31.34
C PRO A 28 5.38 -11.94 -31.37
N SER A 29 5.87 -10.81 -31.84
CA SER A 29 5.05 -9.64 -32.09
C SER A 29 4.10 -9.87 -33.25
N ALA A 30 2.88 -9.34 -33.15
CA ALA A 30 1.85 -9.37 -34.17
C ALA A 30 1.05 -8.07 -34.15
N ARG A 31 0.22 -7.88 -35.21
CA ARG A 31 -0.78 -6.80 -35.24
C ARG A 31 -2.18 -7.38 -35.08
N LEU A 32 -2.98 -6.68 -34.32
CA LEU A 32 -4.41 -6.95 -34.16
C LEU A 32 -5.20 -5.81 -34.78
N SER A 33 -5.88 -6.10 -35.91
CA SER A 33 -6.69 -5.13 -36.63
C SER A 33 -8.07 -4.97 -36.03
N GLY A 34 -8.64 -3.77 -36.11
CA GLY A 34 -9.97 -3.46 -35.57
C GLY A 34 -9.99 -3.16 -34.08
N TYR A 35 -8.82 -3.00 -33.44
CA TYR A 35 -8.72 -2.76 -31.99
C TYR A 35 -7.76 -1.63 -31.65
N ARG A 36 -8.06 -0.93 -30.55
CA ARG A 36 -7.19 0.08 -29.96
C ARG A 36 -6.90 -0.20 -28.50
N VAL A 37 -5.70 0.15 -28.05
CA VAL A 37 -5.25 0.04 -26.66
C VAL A 37 -5.02 1.42 -26.08
N ALA A 38 -5.48 1.68 -24.87
CA ALA A 38 -5.15 2.86 -24.07
C ALA A 38 -5.15 2.50 -22.57
N MET A 39 -4.61 3.40 -21.77
CA MET A 39 -4.73 3.30 -20.29
C MET A 39 -6.19 3.40 -19.87
N VAL A 40 -6.57 2.71 -18.82
CA VAL A 40 -7.83 2.99 -18.10
C VAL A 40 -7.63 4.31 -17.34
N ALA A 41 -8.58 5.24 -17.45
CA ALA A 41 -8.47 6.53 -16.77
C ALA A 41 -8.39 6.34 -15.25
N GLY A 42 -7.37 6.96 -14.63
CA GLY A 42 -7.12 6.84 -13.19
C GLY A 42 -6.54 5.49 -12.75
N GLN A 43 -6.15 4.62 -13.70
CA GLN A 43 -5.52 3.34 -13.40
C GLN A 43 -4.14 3.22 -14.05
N HIS A 44 -3.35 2.23 -13.60
CA HIS A 44 -2.01 1.96 -14.12
C HIS A 44 -1.95 0.72 -15.02
N TYR A 45 -3.07 0.32 -15.59
CA TYR A 45 -3.17 -0.79 -16.53
C TYR A 45 -4.01 -0.38 -17.75
N PRO A 46 -3.73 -0.95 -18.94
CA PRO A 46 -4.42 -0.60 -20.18
C PRO A 46 -5.67 -1.44 -20.41
N MET A 47 -6.57 -0.93 -21.21
CA MET A 47 -7.70 -1.65 -21.78
C MET A 47 -7.62 -1.71 -23.30
N ILE A 48 -8.29 -2.67 -23.89
CA ILE A 48 -8.46 -2.83 -25.32
C ILE A 48 -9.95 -2.79 -25.70
N TRP A 49 -10.27 -2.20 -26.83
CA TRP A 49 -11.66 -2.16 -27.32
C TRP A 49 -11.69 -2.18 -28.84
N PRO A 50 -12.83 -2.65 -29.47
CA PRO A 50 -13.01 -2.57 -30.90
C PRO A 50 -13.05 -1.12 -31.39
N GLU A 51 -12.30 -0.79 -32.45
CA GLU A 51 -12.27 0.53 -33.09
C GLU A 51 -11.97 0.40 -34.57
N GLY A 52 -12.95 0.07 -35.35
CA GLY A 52 -13.02 0.14 -36.83
C GLY A 52 -11.73 -0.14 -37.58
N GLU A 53 -11.06 0.93 -38.02
CA GLU A 53 -9.82 0.85 -38.82
C GLU A 53 -8.53 0.97 -38.00
N ALA A 54 -8.64 0.88 -36.65
CA ALA A 54 -7.46 0.94 -35.78
C ALA A 54 -6.71 -0.40 -35.79
N ASP A 55 -5.39 -0.30 -35.65
CA ASP A 55 -4.50 -1.44 -35.42
C ASP A 55 -3.75 -1.24 -34.11
N CYS A 56 -3.50 -2.32 -33.37
CA CYS A 56 -2.62 -2.29 -32.22
C CYS A 56 -1.57 -3.40 -32.26
N GLU A 57 -0.43 -3.15 -31.63
CA GLU A 57 0.62 -4.16 -31.46
C GLU A 57 0.29 -5.07 -30.29
N ILE A 58 0.47 -6.35 -30.52
CA ILE A 58 0.31 -7.40 -29.52
C ILE A 58 1.53 -8.34 -29.54
N GLU A 59 1.70 -9.10 -28.48
CA GLU A 59 2.59 -10.26 -28.44
C GLU A 59 1.76 -11.51 -28.27
N ILE A 60 2.17 -12.63 -28.89
CA ILE A 60 1.43 -13.89 -28.85
C ILE A 60 2.16 -14.85 -27.94
N LEU A 61 1.63 -15.11 -26.76
CA LEU A 61 2.11 -16.14 -25.85
C LEU A 61 1.59 -17.50 -26.31
N GLN A 62 2.50 -18.37 -26.70
CA GLN A 62 2.16 -19.64 -27.36
C GLN A 62 2.26 -20.82 -26.40
N GLY A 63 1.51 -21.86 -26.72
CA GLY A 63 1.68 -23.18 -26.11
C GLY A 63 1.22 -23.33 -24.67
N LEU A 64 0.27 -22.51 -24.24
CA LEU A 64 -0.27 -22.53 -22.90
C LEU A 64 -1.03 -23.82 -22.59
N ASN A 65 -0.78 -24.42 -21.43
CA ASN A 65 -1.56 -25.51 -20.88
C ASN A 65 -2.69 -25.00 -19.96
N ALA A 66 -3.53 -25.90 -19.47
CA ALA A 66 -4.66 -25.53 -18.62
C ALA A 66 -4.24 -24.90 -17.28
N GLY A 67 -3.11 -25.29 -16.71
CA GLY A 67 -2.56 -24.71 -15.48
C GLY A 67 -2.07 -23.27 -15.70
N ASP A 68 -1.39 -23.02 -16.84
CA ASP A 68 -0.97 -21.66 -17.22
C ASP A 68 -2.18 -20.73 -17.37
N LEU A 69 -3.22 -21.20 -18.08
CA LEU A 69 -4.44 -20.43 -18.27
C LEU A 69 -5.17 -20.15 -16.94
N ALA A 70 -5.22 -21.12 -16.04
CA ALA A 70 -5.85 -20.92 -14.73
C ALA A 70 -5.13 -19.85 -13.89
N ARG A 71 -3.80 -19.79 -13.96
CA ARG A 71 -3.02 -18.74 -13.27
C ARG A 71 -3.23 -17.36 -13.89
N LEU A 72 -3.24 -17.30 -15.21
CA LEU A 72 -3.52 -16.07 -15.97
C LEU A 72 -4.95 -15.58 -15.71
N ASP A 73 -5.94 -16.48 -15.77
CA ASP A 73 -7.34 -16.16 -15.48
C ASP A 73 -7.49 -15.59 -14.05
N PHE A 74 -6.84 -16.20 -13.05
CA PHE A 74 -6.87 -15.70 -11.69
C PHE A 74 -6.28 -14.29 -11.58
N TYR A 75 -5.11 -14.04 -12.16
CA TYR A 75 -4.44 -12.73 -12.11
C TYR A 75 -5.28 -11.64 -12.78
N GLU A 76 -5.78 -11.89 -13.97
CA GLU A 76 -6.56 -10.93 -14.75
C GLU A 76 -7.95 -10.66 -14.13
N ASP A 77 -8.57 -11.68 -13.51
CA ASP A 77 -9.86 -11.53 -12.83
C ASP A 77 -9.77 -10.63 -11.57
N VAL A 78 -8.59 -10.52 -10.92
CA VAL A 78 -8.36 -9.54 -9.84
C VAL A 78 -8.59 -8.11 -10.34
N PHE A 79 -8.29 -7.83 -11.60
CA PHE A 79 -8.51 -6.52 -12.23
C PHE A 79 -9.86 -6.45 -12.97
N GLY A 80 -10.62 -7.54 -13.01
CA GLY A 80 -11.93 -7.60 -13.65
C GLY A 80 -11.91 -7.92 -15.14
N TYR A 81 -10.76 -8.37 -15.70
CA TYR A 81 -10.71 -8.81 -17.09
C TYR A 81 -11.26 -10.22 -17.26
N THR A 82 -11.87 -10.47 -18.41
CA THR A 82 -12.40 -11.79 -18.77
C THR A 82 -11.73 -12.30 -20.04
N ARG A 83 -11.30 -13.55 -20.02
CA ARG A 83 -10.73 -14.21 -21.19
C ARG A 83 -11.81 -14.49 -22.24
N SER A 84 -11.58 -14.05 -23.48
CA SER A 84 -12.49 -14.15 -24.61
C SER A 84 -11.75 -14.65 -25.85
N THR A 85 -12.50 -15.13 -26.83
CA THR A 85 -11.94 -15.55 -28.13
C THR A 85 -12.23 -14.49 -29.17
N ILE A 86 -11.20 -14.02 -29.86
CA ILE A 86 -11.32 -13.13 -31.02
C ILE A 86 -10.79 -13.84 -32.27
N SER A 87 -11.17 -13.35 -33.45
CA SER A 87 -10.60 -13.79 -34.71
C SER A 87 -9.53 -12.82 -35.15
N ASN A 88 -8.33 -13.32 -35.44
CA ASN A 88 -7.25 -12.57 -36.06
C ASN A 88 -6.80 -13.35 -37.31
N ASP A 89 -6.99 -12.76 -38.51
CA ASP A 89 -6.66 -13.38 -39.80
C ASP A 89 -7.11 -14.83 -39.94
N ALA A 90 -8.36 -15.12 -39.63
CA ALA A 90 -9.01 -16.42 -39.64
C ALA A 90 -8.50 -17.45 -38.61
N ARG A 91 -7.67 -17.05 -37.62
CA ARG A 91 -7.28 -17.90 -36.49
C ARG A 91 -7.94 -17.44 -35.19
N PRO A 92 -8.53 -18.35 -34.41
CA PRO A 92 -9.02 -18.00 -33.08
C PRO A 92 -7.85 -17.70 -32.16
N LEU A 93 -7.91 -16.57 -31.46
CA LEU A 93 -6.91 -16.10 -30.51
C LEU A 93 -7.59 -15.75 -29.19
N GLN A 94 -7.04 -16.23 -28.08
CA GLN A 94 -7.53 -15.82 -26.76
C GLN A 94 -6.99 -14.43 -26.41
N ILE A 95 -7.79 -13.65 -25.68
CA ILE A 95 -7.42 -12.31 -25.23
C ILE A 95 -8.18 -11.98 -23.95
N TYR A 96 -7.61 -11.17 -23.08
CA TYR A 96 -8.33 -10.61 -21.93
C TYR A 96 -9.01 -9.32 -22.31
N LEU A 97 -10.32 -9.24 -22.11
CA LEU A 97 -11.13 -8.07 -22.40
C LEU A 97 -11.64 -7.43 -21.10
N PRO A 98 -11.80 -6.09 -21.06
CA PRO A 98 -12.44 -5.42 -19.94
C PRO A 98 -13.89 -5.89 -19.78
N PRO A 99 -14.52 -5.71 -18.59
CA PRO A 99 -15.89 -6.13 -18.35
C PRO A 99 -16.86 -5.43 -19.29
N GLU A 100 -17.83 -6.17 -19.84
CA GLU A 100 -18.89 -5.60 -20.68
C GLU A 100 -19.77 -4.62 -19.87
N GLY A 101 -20.03 -3.44 -20.42
CA GLY A 101 -20.85 -2.41 -19.78
C GLY A 101 -20.19 -1.77 -18.55
N GLY A 102 -18.89 -2.00 -18.33
CA GLY A 102 -18.13 -1.44 -17.22
C GLY A 102 -17.99 0.08 -17.29
N SER A 103 -17.80 0.71 -16.13
CA SER A 103 -17.61 2.15 -15.95
C SER A 103 -16.19 2.63 -16.35
N TRP A 104 -15.40 1.80 -17.04
CA TRP A 104 -14.04 2.13 -17.43
C TRP A 104 -14.02 3.19 -18.51
N SER A 105 -13.39 4.31 -18.25
CA SER A 105 -13.18 5.37 -19.23
C SER A 105 -11.76 5.32 -19.80
N LYS A 106 -11.66 5.76 -21.08
CA LYS A 106 -10.39 5.78 -21.81
C LYS A 106 -9.50 6.89 -21.26
N GLY A 107 -8.26 6.54 -20.92
CA GLY A 107 -7.19 7.46 -20.56
C GLY A 107 -6.29 7.80 -21.74
N GLY A 108 -5.04 8.13 -21.47
CA GLY A 108 -4.00 8.36 -22.47
C GLY A 108 -3.56 7.09 -23.22
N GLY A 109 -2.78 7.25 -24.28
CA GLY A 109 -2.18 6.12 -25.00
C GLY A 109 -1.33 5.23 -24.07
N PHE A 110 -1.29 3.93 -24.38
CA PHE A 110 -0.43 2.98 -23.68
C PHE A 110 0.84 2.72 -24.51
N ASP A 111 1.98 3.03 -23.91
CA ASP A 111 3.30 2.63 -24.43
C ASP A 111 3.98 1.70 -23.41
N PRO A 112 4.26 0.43 -23.75
CA PRO A 112 4.81 -0.55 -22.80
C PRO A 112 6.14 -0.12 -22.18
N ALA A 113 7.02 0.53 -22.92
CA ALA A 113 8.33 0.94 -22.43
C ALA A 113 8.22 2.06 -21.40
N THR A 114 7.45 3.10 -21.69
CA THR A 114 7.16 4.19 -20.75
C THR A 114 6.45 3.67 -19.50
N TRP A 115 5.48 2.78 -19.69
CA TRP A 115 4.75 2.16 -18.60
C TRP A 115 5.69 1.34 -17.69
N ALA A 116 6.57 0.53 -18.26
CA ALA A 116 7.51 -0.31 -17.49
C ALA A 116 8.43 0.53 -16.59
N VAL A 117 8.88 1.69 -17.09
CA VAL A 117 9.70 2.63 -16.29
C VAL A 117 8.90 3.23 -15.14
N ALA A 118 7.67 3.66 -15.41
CA ALA A 118 6.86 4.39 -14.42
C ALA A 118 6.19 3.46 -13.38
N HIS A 119 5.74 2.27 -13.80
CA HIS A 119 4.85 1.42 -13.01
C HIS A 119 5.31 -0.04 -12.87
N GLY A 120 6.30 -0.47 -13.66
CA GLY A 120 6.70 -1.88 -13.75
C GLY A 120 7.18 -2.43 -12.42
N ALA A 121 8.04 -1.71 -11.69
CA ALA A 121 8.59 -2.17 -10.41
C ALA A 121 7.47 -2.42 -9.36
N LEU A 122 6.55 -1.48 -9.23
CA LEU A 122 5.40 -1.60 -8.30
C LEU A 122 4.50 -2.76 -8.71
N THR A 123 4.19 -2.87 -10.01
CA THR A 123 3.31 -3.92 -10.51
C THR A 123 3.91 -5.33 -10.33
N ARG A 124 5.24 -5.49 -10.48
CA ARG A 124 5.91 -6.77 -10.19
C ARG A 124 5.78 -7.18 -8.72
N LEU A 125 5.97 -6.25 -7.78
CA LEU A 125 5.77 -6.51 -6.35
C LEU A 125 4.31 -6.84 -6.03
N ALA A 126 3.38 -6.06 -6.57
CA ALA A 126 1.94 -6.33 -6.42
C ALA A 126 1.55 -7.69 -7.04
N ALA A 127 2.10 -8.07 -8.18
CA ALA A 127 1.86 -9.36 -8.82
C ALA A 127 2.36 -10.54 -7.95
N GLN A 128 3.50 -10.41 -7.27
CA GLN A 128 3.98 -11.42 -6.31
C GLN A 128 2.99 -11.60 -5.16
N ASP A 129 2.49 -10.51 -4.61
CA ASP A 129 1.51 -10.51 -3.52
C ASP A 129 0.19 -11.16 -3.98
N ILE A 130 -0.37 -10.72 -5.12
CA ILE A 130 -1.56 -11.29 -5.74
C ILE A 130 -1.40 -12.80 -5.95
N MET A 131 -0.32 -13.22 -6.59
CA MET A 131 -0.11 -14.63 -6.95
C MET A 131 0.23 -15.54 -5.76
N SER A 132 0.61 -14.97 -4.59
CA SER A 132 0.74 -15.74 -3.35
C SER A 132 -0.61 -16.26 -2.84
N SER A 133 -1.73 -15.65 -3.25
CA SER A 133 -3.10 -16.08 -2.95
C SER A 133 -3.66 -17.10 -3.97
N TYR A 134 -2.97 -17.39 -5.07
CA TYR A 134 -3.45 -18.32 -6.08
C TYR A 134 -3.63 -19.74 -5.51
N GLY A 135 -4.83 -20.30 -5.71
CA GLY A 135 -5.21 -21.61 -5.17
C GLY A 135 -5.59 -21.61 -3.67
N ILE A 136 -5.53 -20.46 -3.00
CA ILE A 136 -5.88 -20.29 -1.59
C ILE A 136 -7.18 -19.48 -1.48
N GLU A 137 -7.28 -18.39 -2.23
CA GLU A 137 -8.42 -17.45 -2.20
C GLU A 137 -9.00 -17.24 -3.61
N THR A 138 -10.19 -16.63 -3.68
CA THR A 138 -10.78 -16.23 -4.95
C THR A 138 -10.17 -14.90 -5.43
N ALA A 139 -10.11 -14.70 -6.75
CA ALA A 139 -9.66 -13.43 -7.34
C ALA A 139 -10.46 -12.23 -6.81
N LYS A 140 -11.78 -12.40 -6.59
CA LYS A 140 -12.65 -11.37 -6.02
C LYS A 140 -12.23 -10.96 -4.59
N ALA A 141 -11.81 -11.91 -3.76
CA ALA A 141 -11.33 -11.62 -2.41
C ALA A 141 -10.01 -10.84 -2.44
N VAL A 142 -9.11 -11.20 -3.38
CA VAL A 142 -7.86 -10.48 -3.60
C VAL A 142 -8.11 -9.09 -4.18
N ALA A 143 -9.04 -8.95 -5.13
CA ALA A 143 -9.42 -7.66 -5.71
C ALA A 143 -9.90 -6.64 -4.66
N ALA A 144 -10.62 -7.10 -3.63
CA ALA A 144 -11.06 -6.24 -2.53
C ALA A 144 -9.89 -5.67 -1.70
N ARG A 145 -8.71 -6.30 -1.76
CA ARG A 145 -7.49 -5.87 -1.07
C ARG A 145 -6.45 -5.22 -2.01
N LEU A 146 -6.79 -5.01 -3.26
CA LEU A 146 -5.85 -4.44 -4.24
C LEU A 146 -5.24 -3.10 -3.78
N PRO A 147 -5.98 -2.16 -3.15
CA PRO A 147 -5.39 -0.93 -2.63
C PRO A 147 -4.26 -1.20 -1.63
N ILE A 148 -4.46 -2.04 -0.62
CA ILE A 148 -3.43 -2.33 0.39
C ILE A 148 -2.26 -3.14 -0.19
N ILE A 149 -2.49 -4.03 -1.15
CA ILE A 149 -1.42 -4.74 -1.88
C ILE A 149 -0.51 -3.72 -2.59
N ARG A 150 -1.08 -2.74 -3.26
CA ARG A 150 -0.33 -1.70 -3.98
C ARG A 150 0.36 -0.72 -3.03
N ALA A 151 -0.27 -0.36 -1.91
CA ALA A 151 0.34 0.46 -0.86
C ALA A 151 1.59 -0.22 -0.27
N ARG A 152 1.53 -1.52 0.05
CA ARG A 152 2.71 -2.30 0.50
C ARG A 152 3.79 -2.36 -0.58
N ALA A 153 3.43 -2.62 -1.83
CA ALA A 153 4.37 -2.64 -2.94
C ALA A 153 5.10 -1.30 -3.07
N GLN A 154 4.39 -0.18 -2.94
CA GLN A 154 4.99 1.15 -2.97
C GLN A 154 5.92 1.40 -1.78
N ALA A 155 5.53 1.00 -0.57
CA ALA A 155 6.37 1.12 0.62
C ALA A 155 7.72 0.40 0.43
N HIS A 156 7.72 -0.78 -0.18
CA HIS A 156 8.95 -1.53 -0.49
C HIS A 156 9.85 -0.83 -1.53
N LEU A 157 9.31 0.04 -2.37
CA LEU A 157 10.09 0.82 -3.34
C LEU A 157 10.69 2.11 -2.76
N ARG A 158 10.16 2.62 -1.63
CA ARG A 158 10.64 3.85 -0.98
C ARG A 158 11.86 3.61 -0.09
N THR A 159 12.76 2.72 -0.51
CA THR A 159 13.91 2.29 0.30
C THR A 159 14.91 3.40 0.63
N ASP A 160 15.00 4.43 -0.23
CA ASP A 160 15.92 5.56 -0.02
C ASP A 160 15.47 6.50 1.12
N ASP A 161 14.19 6.46 1.45
CA ASP A 161 13.58 7.26 2.53
C ASP A 161 13.58 6.55 3.88
N HIS A 162 14.12 5.34 3.96
CA HIS A 162 14.13 4.57 5.20
C HIS A 162 14.98 5.25 6.28
N PRO A 163 14.50 5.28 7.53
CA PRO A 163 15.19 5.89 8.67
C PRO A 163 16.37 5.03 9.11
N SER A 164 17.39 4.89 8.28
CA SER A 164 18.64 4.29 8.72
C SER A 164 19.59 5.40 9.16
N ALA A 165 19.76 5.57 10.46
CA ALA A 165 20.64 6.59 11.05
C ALA A 165 22.11 6.40 10.64
N ASP A 166 22.52 5.19 10.29
CA ASP A 166 23.90 4.85 9.98
C ASP A 166 24.04 4.14 8.63
N LYS A 167 24.05 4.91 7.55
CA LYS A 167 24.61 4.45 6.26
C LYS A 167 26.09 4.06 6.37
N ILE A 168 26.72 4.32 7.52
CA ILE A 168 28.15 4.11 7.79
C ILE A 168 28.48 2.63 7.99
N LEU A 169 27.53 1.80 8.42
CA LEU A 169 27.74 0.38 8.69
C LEU A 169 26.92 -0.52 7.75
N LYS A 170 27.09 -0.37 6.43
CA LYS A 170 26.61 -1.39 5.50
C LYS A 170 27.21 -2.72 5.88
N ARG A 171 26.37 -3.63 6.38
CA ARG A 171 26.76 -5.01 6.67
C ARG A 171 26.12 -5.93 5.67
N ASP A 172 26.86 -6.92 5.23
CA ASP A 172 26.33 -7.91 4.30
C ASP A 172 25.24 -8.74 4.98
N MET A 173 24.19 -9.00 4.26
CA MET A 173 23.14 -9.95 4.63
C MET A 173 22.79 -10.83 3.44
N ILE A 174 22.37 -12.05 3.72
CA ILE A 174 21.93 -13.03 2.72
C ILE A 174 20.55 -13.53 3.15
N ILE A 175 19.54 -13.29 2.31
CA ILE A 175 18.22 -13.86 2.50
C ILE A 175 18.26 -15.31 2.03
N ALA A 176 18.21 -16.25 2.96
CA ALA A 176 18.23 -17.68 2.66
C ALA A 176 16.83 -18.20 2.29
N ARG A 177 15.78 -17.62 2.87
CA ARG A 177 14.38 -17.95 2.59
C ARG A 177 13.50 -16.76 2.90
N GLN A 178 12.47 -16.55 2.06
CA GLN A 178 11.40 -15.60 2.33
C GLN A 178 10.11 -16.11 1.68
N ASN A 179 9.09 -16.36 2.51
CA ASN A 179 7.80 -16.87 2.06
C ASN A 179 6.67 -16.10 2.76
N THR A 180 5.64 -15.73 2.03
CA THR A 180 4.39 -15.24 2.62
C THR A 180 3.61 -16.45 3.10
N VAL A 181 3.40 -16.56 4.43
CA VAL A 181 2.67 -17.65 5.07
C VAL A 181 1.21 -17.30 5.37
N TYR A 182 0.89 -16.02 5.38
CA TYR A 182 -0.47 -15.49 5.40
C TYR A 182 -0.52 -14.22 4.56
N ASN A 183 -1.54 -14.10 3.73
CA ASN A 183 -1.79 -12.93 2.90
C ASN A 183 -3.21 -12.40 3.22
N GLY A 184 -3.29 -11.16 3.69
CA GLY A 184 -4.55 -10.54 4.08
C GLY A 184 -4.44 -9.03 4.06
N PHE A 185 -5.11 -8.34 4.98
CA PHE A 185 -4.88 -6.92 5.23
C PHE A 185 -3.41 -6.64 5.55
N CYS A 186 -2.78 -7.51 6.35
CA CYS A 186 -1.33 -7.58 6.53
C CYS A 186 -0.79 -8.91 5.98
N ASN A 187 0.49 -8.92 5.62
CA ASN A 187 1.18 -10.15 5.24
C ASN A 187 2.00 -10.66 6.43
N LEU A 188 1.98 -11.98 6.67
CA LEU A 188 2.91 -12.62 7.58
C LEU A 188 4.00 -13.30 6.76
N ILE A 189 5.23 -12.85 6.94
CA ILE A 189 6.41 -13.29 6.20
C ILE A 189 7.27 -14.21 7.08
N ASP A 190 7.50 -15.45 6.62
CA ASP A 190 8.55 -16.32 7.19
C ASP A 190 9.87 -16.02 6.45
N ILE A 191 10.81 -15.39 7.14
CA ILE A 191 12.10 -15.02 6.58
C ILE A 191 13.24 -15.69 7.36
N ALA A 192 14.27 -16.18 6.65
CA ALA A 192 15.53 -16.62 7.23
C ALA A 192 16.67 -15.84 6.63
N VAL A 193 17.45 -15.17 7.47
CA VAL A 193 18.53 -14.25 7.05
C VAL A 193 19.82 -14.58 7.78
N SER A 194 20.92 -14.68 7.03
CA SER A 194 22.28 -14.64 7.54
C SER A 194 22.81 -13.22 7.47
N TYR A 195 23.48 -12.76 8.51
CA TYR A 195 23.99 -11.40 8.59
C TYR A 195 25.41 -11.38 9.18
N ARG A 196 26.18 -10.35 8.85
CA ARG A 196 27.53 -10.14 9.38
C ARG A 196 27.47 -9.78 10.87
N ARG A 197 28.03 -10.64 11.74
CA ARG A 197 28.14 -10.39 13.18
C ARG A 197 29.14 -9.28 13.48
N PHE A 198 29.16 -8.78 14.71
CA PHE A 198 30.09 -7.74 15.16
C PHE A 198 31.55 -8.19 15.19
N ASP A 199 31.79 -9.49 15.32
CA ASP A 199 33.12 -10.12 15.23
C ASP A 199 33.63 -10.33 13.80
N GLY A 200 32.80 -9.94 12.80
CA GLY A 200 33.10 -10.11 11.39
C GLY A 200 32.68 -11.46 10.79
N SER A 201 32.26 -12.43 11.59
CA SER A 201 31.75 -13.70 11.09
C SER A 201 30.35 -13.57 10.44
N LEU A 202 29.98 -14.49 9.55
CA LEU A 202 28.62 -14.61 9.05
C LEU A 202 27.80 -15.47 10.01
N SER A 203 26.56 -15.06 10.31
CA SER A 203 25.66 -15.87 11.13
C SER A 203 25.12 -17.07 10.35
N ASP A 204 24.68 -18.12 11.05
CA ASP A 204 23.74 -19.07 10.48
C ASP A 204 22.41 -18.37 10.13
N PRO A 205 21.61 -18.92 9.21
CA PRO A 205 20.30 -18.35 8.88
C PRO A 205 19.38 -18.28 10.11
N ALA A 206 19.01 -17.08 10.54
CA ALA A 206 18.10 -16.85 11.65
C ALA A 206 16.68 -16.69 11.13
N GLY A 207 15.80 -17.64 11.44
CA GLY A 207 14.38 -17.61 11.06
C GLY A 207 13.57 -16.66 11.94
N ARG A 208 12.64 -15.89 11.32
CA ARG A 208 11.71 -14.99 11.98
C ARG A 208 10.39 -14.93 11.23
N LEU A 209 9.31 -14.70 11.98
CA LEU A 209 8.04 -14.25 11.40
C LEU A 209 7.97 -12.73 11.52
N VAL A 210 7.63 -12.09 10.43
CA VAL A 210 7.55 -10.62 10.32
C VAL A 210 6.18 -10.24 9.77
N LEU A 211 5.49 -9.34 10.46
CA LEU A 211 4.23 -8.77 10.03
C LEU A 211 4.51 -7.57 9.11
N ASP A 212 4.12 -7.65 7.84
CA ASP A 212 4.29 -6.58 6.86
C ASP A 212 2.99 -5.79 6.69
N LEU A 213 3.05 -4.49 7.01
CA LEU A 213 1.95 -3.53 6.96
C LEU A 213 2.25 -2.33 6.04
N GLY A 214 3.47 -2.26 5.48
CA GLY A 214 3.89 -1.12 4.66
C GLY A 214 4.18 0.15 5.47
N GLU A 215 3.75 1.29 4.97
CA GLU A 215 3.96 2.60 5.60
C GLU A 215 2.64 3.22 6.04
N ALA A 216 2.66 3.94 7.16
CA ALA A 216 1.52 4.71 7.63
C ALA A 216 1.96 6.09 8.12
N VAL A 217 1.07 7.05 8.01
CA VAL A 217 1.25 8.39 8.56
C VAL A 217 0.46 8.50 9.86
N THR A 218 1.02 9.24 10.81
CA THR A 218 0.27 9.73 11.97
C THR A 218 0.34 11.24 12.04
N VAL A 219 -0.74 11.89 12.43
CA VAL A 219 -0.77 13.34 12.58
C VAL A 219 -1.55 13.75 13.80
N LEU A 220 -0.93 14.56 14.66
CA LEU A 220 -1.59 15.20 15.80
C LEU A 220 -2.04 16.62 15.36
N PRO A 221 -3.34 16.87 15.16
CA PRO A 221 -3.84 18.21 14.89
C PRO A 221 -3.69 19.11 16.12
N TYR A 222 -3.17 20.32 15.91
CA TYR A 222 -2.92 21.31 16.96
C TYR A 222 -3.32 22.71 16.52
N ASP A 223 -4.03 23.41 17.39
CA ASP A 223 -4.35 24.83 17.24
C ASP A 223 -3.41 25.69 18.14
N PRO A 224 -2.42 26.37 17.55
CA PRO A 224 -1.49 27.19 18.35
C PRO A 224 -2.09 28.47 18.90
N LYS A 225 -3.30 28.90 18.48
CA LYS A 225 -3.99 30.09 19.02
C LYS A 225 -4.78 29.76 20.28
N ARG A 226 -5.39 28.56 20.31
CA ARG A 226 -6.26 28.12 21.41
C ARG A 226 -5.58 27.12 22.35
N ASP A 227 -4.39 26.66 21.97
CA ASP A 227 -3.60 25.62 22.66
C ASP A 227 -4.38 24.33 22.83
N LEU A 228 -5.08 23.92 21.75
CA LEU A 228 -5.87 22.70 21.70
C LEU A 228 -5.20 21.65 20.83
N VAL A 229 -5.28 20.39 21.25
CA VAL A 229 -4.99 19.23 20.40
C VAL A 229 -6.28 18.47 20.11
N LEU A 230 -6.36 17.83 18.94
CA LEU A 230 -7.43 16.91 18.63
C LEU A 230 -6.91 15.48 18.81
N LEU A 231 -7.66 14.69 19.57
CA LEU A 231 -7.43 13.26 19.80
C LEU A 231 -8.56 12.47 19.17
N ILE A 232 -8.25 11.22 18.82
CA ILE A 232 -9.27 10.25 18.46
C ILE A 232 -9.30 9.11 19.47
N GLU A 233 -10.46 8.47 19.60
CA GLU A 233 -10.68 7.26 20.38
C GLU A 233 -11.33 6.22 19.48
N GLN A 234 -10.76 5.03 19.41
CA GLN A 234 -11.30 3.94 18.62
C GLN A 234 -11.01 2.57 19.22
N PHE A 235 -11.84 1.59 18.85
CA PHE A 235 -11.67 0.20 19.26
C PHE A 235 -10.47 -0.45 18.57
N ARG A 236 -9.60 -1.10 19.34
CA ARG A 236 -8.40 -1.79 18.82
C ARG A 236 -8.39 -3.29 19.20
N PRO A 237 -8.58 -4.19 18.20
CA PRO A 237 -8.52 -5.65 18.45
C PRO A 237 -7.20 -6.11 19.07
N SER A 238 -6.09 -5.43 18.83
CA SER A 238 -4.79 -5.74 19.42
C SER A 238 -4.79 -5.63 20.94
N ALA A 239 -5.51 -4.65 21.49
CA ALA A 239 -5.69 -4.51 22.93
C ALA A 239 -6.50 -5.69 23.52
N VAL A 240 -7.53 -6.18 22.79
CA VAL A 240 -8.29 -7.37 23.18
C VAL A 240 -7.40 -8.61 23.24
N VAL A 241 -6.57 -8.83 22.23
CA VAL A 241 -5.62 -9.96 22.19
C VAL A 241 -4.63 -9.88 23.35
N GLN A 242 -4.24 -8.68 23.77
CA GLN A 242 -3.36 -8.46 24.92
C GLN A 242 -4.08 -8.65 26.28
N GLY A 243 -5.41 -8.73 26.27
CA GLY A 243 -6.23 -8.85 27.48
C GLY A 243 -6.50 -7.52 28.17
N ASP A 244 -6.37 -6.40 27.47
CA ASP A 244 -6.73 -5.07 27.99
C ASP A 244 -8.25 -5.02 28.24
N PRO A 245 -8.69 -4.66 29.44
CA PRO A 245 -10.12 -4.56 29.74
C PRO A 245 -10.81 -3.36 29.06
N ASN A 246 -10.04 -2.39 28.56
CA ASN A 246 -10.55 -1.23 27.83
C ASN A 246 -9.88 -1.10 26.44
N PRO A 247 -10.41 -1.78 25.42
CA PRO A 247 -9.82 -1.79 24.08
C PRO A 247 -10.09 -0.52 23.24
N TRP A 248 -10.75 0.49 23.78
CA TRP A 248 -10.87 1.82 23.17
C TRP A 248 -9.67 2.66 23.55
N LEU A 249 -8.80 2.92 22.59
CA LEU A 249 -7.52 3.60 22.84
C LEU A 249 -7.58 5.06 22.37
N LEU A 250 -6.91 5.93 23.13
CA LEU A 250 -6.64 7.30 22.71
C LEU A 250 -5.47 7.29 21.75
N GLU A 251 -5.66 7.93 20.60
CA GLU A 251 -4.70 7.96 19.51
C GLU A 251 -4.60 9.34 18.84
N THR A 252 -3.60 9.52 18.04
CA THR A 252 -3.56 10.56 17.01
C THR A 252 -4.20 10.01 15.73
N VAL A 253 -4.70 10.87 14.86
CA VAL A 253 -5.14 10.50 13.51
C VAL A 253 -4.04 9.70 12.81
N ALA A 254 -4.39 8.60 12.14
CA ALA A 254 -3.42 7.72 11.50
C ALA A 254 -4.02 6.90 10.36
N GLY A 255 -3.29 6.77 9.26
CA GLY A 255 -3.71 5.89 8.17
C GLY A 255 -2.58 5.44 7.27
N ILE A 256 -2.87 4.44 6.46
CA ILE A 256 -1.93 3.85 5.50
C ILE A 256 -1.74 4.80 4.31
N CYS A 257 -0.49 4.87 3.85
CA CYS A 257 -0.16 5.65 2.65
C CYS A 257 -0.67 4.92 1.41
N ASP A 258 -1.65 5.49 0.74
CA ASP A 258 -2.14 4.96 -0.52
C ASP A 258 -1.11 5.11 -1.65
N GLU A 259 -1.25 4.28 -2.68
CA GLU A 259 -0.41 4.37 -3.86
C GLU A 259 -0.49 5.76 -4.50
N GLY A 260 0.68 6.35 -4.78
CA GLY A 260 0.79 7.67 -5.42
C GLY A 260 0.66 8.84 -4.47
N GLU A 261 0.24 8.65 -3.21
CA GLU A 261 0.20 9.72 -2.21
C GLU A 261 1.62 10.05 -1.69
N THR A 262 1.85 11.33 -1.43
CA THR A 262 2.92 11.75 -0.53
C THR A 262 2.45 11.58 0.92
N TYR A 263 3.38 11.53 1.87
CA TYR A 263 3.04 11.43 3.29
C TYR A 263 2.20 12.61 3.78
N GLU A 264 2.44 13.81 3.23
CA GLU A 264 1.66 15.01 3.53
C GLU A 264 0.24 14.94 2.98
N GLN A 265 0.05 14.30 1.83
CA GLN A 265 -1.28 14.08 1.26
C GLN A 265 -2.07 13.09 2.10
N THR A 266 -1.45 11.96 2.48
CA THR A 266 -2.05 10.98 3.40
C THR A 266 -2.46 11.66 4.72
N ALA A 267 -1.58 12.43 5.37
CA ALA A 267 -1.90 13.11 6.62
C ALA A 267 -3.10 14.07 6.48
N ARG A 268 -3.25 14.76 5.34
CA ARG A 268 -4.40 15.65 5.08
C ARG A 268 -5.69 14.89 4.81
N ARG A 269 -5.61 13.77 4.11
CA ARG A 269 -6.75 12.91 3.82
C ARG A 269 -7.28 12.33 5.12
N GLU A 270 -6.42 11.67 5.90
CA GLU A 270 -6.81 11.02 7.16
C GLU A 270 -7.35 12.02 8.20
N ALA A 271 -6.72 13.21 8.35
CA ALA A 271 -7.24 14.24 9.24
C ALA A 271 -8.67 14.68 8.87
N ARG A 272 -9.02 14.60 7.60
CA ARG A 272 -10.36 14.94 7.12
C ARG A 272 -11.35 13.79 7.28
N GLU A 273 -10.91 12.54 7.03
CA GLU A 273 -11.73 11.32 7.10
C GLU A 273 -12.01 10.90 8.55
N GLU A 274 -10.99 10.87 9.41
CA GLU A 274 -11.12 10.44 10.81
C GLU A 274 -11.52 11.55 11.78
N ALA A 275 -11.38 12.83 11.41
CA ALA A 275 -11.62 13.93 12.33
C ALA A 275 -12.28 15.17 11.72
N GLY A 276 -12.62 15.18 10.42
CA GLY A 276 -13.24 16.33 9.75
C GLY A 276 -12.38 17.60 9.74
N VAL A 277 -11.07 17.49 9.97
CA VAL A 277 -10.16 18.63 10.18
C VAL A 277 -9.36 18.93 8.93
N VAL A 278 -9.23 20.24 8.61
CA VAL A 278 -8.37 20.74 7.53
C VAL A 278 -7.04 21.20 8.11
N LEU A 279 -5.95 20.58 7.64
CA LEU A 279 -4.59 20.96 8.04
C LEU A 279 -4.05 22.10 7.17
N HIS A 280 -3.63 23.20 7.78
CA HIS A 280 -3.03 24.36 7.12
C HIS A 280 -1.53 24.20 6.89
N ALA A 281 -0.84 23.54 7.84
CA ALA A 281 0.59 23.21 7.77
C ALA A 281 0.86 21.88 8.45
N GLN A 282 2.00 21.27 8.15
CA GLN A 282 2.43 20.01 8.72
C GLN A 282 3.92 20.09 9.06
N HIS A 283 4.31 19.58 10.22
CA HIS A 283 5.68 19.54 10.70
C HIS A 283 6.07 18.12 11.00
N LEU A 284 6.97 17.58 10.21
CA LEU A 284 7.52 16.24 10.44
C LEU A 284 8.21 16.17 11.79
N ILE A 285 7.86 15.19 12.60
CA ILE A 285 8.51 14.91 13.91
C ILE A 285 9.40 13.68 13.87
N GLY A 286 9.16 12.74 12.97
CA GLY A 286 10.04 11.59 12.80
C GLY A 286 9.50 10.53 11.85
N ARG A 287 10.42 9.65 11.46
CA ARG A 287 10.18 8.38 10.76
C ARG A 287 10.78 7.29 11.61
N TYR A 288 10.03 6.24 11.92
CA TYR A 288 10.49 5.19 12.82
C TYR A 288 9.73 3.88 12.65
N TYR A 289 10.34 2.80 13.10
CA TYR A 289 9.67 1.50 13.24
C TYR A 289 8.92 1.45 14.58
N PRO A 290 7.62 1.13 14.63
CA PRO A 290 6.89 1.00 15.89
C PRO A 290 7.34 -0.22 16.70
N SER A 291 7.76 -1.30 16.03
CA SER A 291 8.21 -2.55 16.66
C SER A 291 9.12 -3.33 15.72
N GLN A 292 10.35 -2.86 15.53
CA GLN A 292 11.32 -3.39 14.54
C GLN A 292 11.70 -4.86 14.76
N GLY A 293 11.33 -5.47 15.89
CA GLY A 293 11.62 -6.87 16.18
C GLY A 293 10.72 -7.86 15.44
N ALA A 294 9.50 -7.43 15.06
CA ALA A 294 8.51 -8.31 14.46
C ALA A 294 7.61 -7.63 13.41
N VAL A 295 7.64 -6.32 13.29
CA VAL A 295 6.75 -5.56 12.42
C VAL A 295 7.57 -4.78 11.39
N ALA A 296 7.33 -5.07 10.12
CA ALA A 296 7.85 -4.32 8.97
C ALA A 296 6.83 -3.23 8.62
N GLN A 297 6.82 -2.19 9.43
CA GLN A 297 6.05 -0.97 9.20
C GLN A 297 6.91 0.23 9.54
N ILE A 298 6.80 1.27 8.74
CA ILE A 298 7.39 2.57 9.06
C ILE A 298 6.26 3.56 9.34
N LEU A 299 6.34 4.25 10.47
CA LEU A 299 5.46 5.35 10.79
C LEU A 299 6.14 6.68 10.50
N ILE A 300 5.42 7.56 9.82
CA ILE A 300 5.82 8.93 9.52
C ILE A 300 4.90 9.85 10.29
N SER A 301 5.41 10.52 11.32
CA SER A 301 4.61 11.28 12.27
C SER A 301 4.74 12.79 12.08
N TYR A 302 3.61 13.50 12.16
CA TYR A 302 3.51 14.94 11.98
C TYR A 302 2.77 15.62 13.14
N ILE A 303 3.10 16.89 13.38
CA ILE A 303 2.19 17.85 14.01
C ILE A 303 1.49 18.59 12.88
N GLY A 304 0.16 18.55 12.85
CA GLY A 304 -0.68 19.24 11.86
C GLY A 304 -1.29 20.51 12.45
N ILE A 305 -1.05 21.67 11.82
CA ILE A 305 -1.64 22.93 12.27
C ILE A 305 -3.05 23.07 11.72
N ALA A 306 -4.02 23.29 12.59
CA ALA A 306 -5.43 23.41 12.25
C ALA A 306 -6.13 24.46 13.12
N ASP A 307 -7.29 24.97 12.68
CA ASP A 307 -8.19 25.75 13.53
C ASP A 307 -9.15 24.78 14.23
N LEU A 308 -9.01 24.64 15.54
CA LEU A 308 -9.82 23.74 16.37
C LEU A 308 -10.80 24.52 17.23
N THR A 309 -11.98 23.95 17.49
CA THR A 309 -12.97 24.52 18.43
C THR A 309 -12.90 23.79 19.78
N GLN A 310 -13.15 24.50 20.88
CA GLN A 310 -12.98 23.95 22.23
C GLN A 310 -13.94 22.80 22.55
N ASP A 311 -15.15 22.85 22.05
CA ASP A 311 -16.21 21.87 22.33
C ASP A 311 -16.43 20.89 21.17
N TYR A 312 -15.37 20.61 20.40
CA TYR A 312 -15.45 19.68 19.29
C TYR A 312 -15.51 18.24 19.83
N ASP A 313 -16.57 17.54 19.49
CA ASP A 313 -16.78 16.13 19.81
C ASP A 313 -17.72 15.53 18.72
N SER A 314 -17.22 14.65 17.90
CA SER A 314 -17.97 14.11 16.76
C SER A 314 -17.49 12.71 16.39
N ASN A 315 -18.38 11.93 15.77
CA ASN A 315 -18.07 10.58 15.31
C ASN A 315 -17.74 10.59 13.81
N TYR A 316 -16.70 9.85 13.47
CA TYR A 316 -16.10 9.72 12.13
C TYR A 316 -15.74 8.27 11.84
N GLY A 317 -15.00 8.06 10.78
CA GLY A 317 -14.56 6.76 10.29
C GLY A 317 -15.38 6.27 9.11
N LEU A 318 -14.80 5.38 8.35
CA LEU A 318 -15.43 4.79 7.16
C LEU A 318 -16.07 3.46 7.54
N LEU A 319 -17.42 3.39 7.52
CA LEU A 319 -18.16 2.14 7.79
C LEU A 319 -17.73 0.99 6.88
N ALA A 320 -17.28 1.29 5.65
CA ALA A 320 -16.77 0.30 4.70
C ALA A 320 -15.46 -0.36 5.19
N GLU A 321 -14.71 0.34 6.05
CA GLU A 321 -13.46 -0.12 6.68
C GLU A 321 -13.68 -0.66 8.10
N GLY A 322 -14.93 -0.64 8.56
CA GLY A 322 -15.31 -1.11 9.89
C GLY A 322 -14.88 -0.15 11.01
N GLU A 323 -14.72 1.13 10.68
CA GLU A 323 -14.27 2.16 11.61
C GLU A 323 -15.44 2.82 12.34
N ASP A 324 -15.27 3.04 13.64
CA ASP A 324 -16.11 3.83 14.52
C ASP A 324 -15.18 4.68 15.39
N ILE A 325 -14.98 5.93 14.98
CA ILE A 325 -13.97 6.83 15.53
C ILE A 325 -14.67 8.03 16.18
N ARG A 326 -14.38 8.27 17.45
CA ARG A 326 -14.73 9.50 18.14
C ARG A 326 -13.55 10.47 18.09
N ALA A 327 -13.74 11.64 17.49
CA ALA A 327 -12.76 12.71 17.45
C ALA A 327 -13.19 13.86 18.38
N PHE A 328 -12.29 14.34 19.23
CA PHE A 328 -12.57 15.41 20.19
C PHE A 328 -11.34 16.25 20.50
N THR A 329 -11.56 17.50 20.93
CA THR A 329 -10.48 18.41 21.31
C THR A 329 -10.31 18.48 22.83
N VAL A 330 -9.04 18.63 23.23
CA VAL A 330 -8.67 18.87 24.64
C VAL A 330 -7.56 19.94 24.71
N PRO A 331 -7.46 20.70 25.81
CA PRO A 331 -6.30 21.56 26.05
C PRO A 331 -5.00 20.74 26.02
N PHE A 332 -3.94 21.31 25.44
CA PHE A 332 -2.65 20.62 25.36
C PHE A 332 -2.17 20.12 26.75
N ASP A 333 -2.26 20.97 27.77
CA ASP A 333 -1.80 20.62 29.12
C ASP A 333 -2.57 19.43 29.74
N GLU A 334 -3.82 19.24 29.36
CA GLU A 334 -4.62 18.09 29.78
C GLU A 334 -4.14 16.81 29.07
N ALA A 335 -3.94 16.86 27.76
CA ALA A 335 -3.36 15.75 27.01
C ALA A 335 -1.95 15.41 27.50
N PHE A 336 -1.12 16.44 27.73
CA PHE A 336 0.26 16.24 28.19
C PHE A 336 0.35 15.75 29.63
N ARG A 337 -0.67 15.99 30.47
CA ARG A 337 -0.78 15.39 31.79
C ARG A 337 -0.78 13.86 31.73
N LEU A 338 -1.42 13.26 30.71
CA LEU A 338 -1.41 11.81 30.51
C LEU A 338 0.00 11.28 30.21
N VAL A 339 0.85 12.07 29.54
CA VAL A 339 2.27 11.74 29.34
C VAL A 339 3.00 11.70 30.68
N ARG A 340 2.84 12.75 31.51
CA ARG A 340 3.49 12.86 32.82
C ARG A 340 3.07 11.74 33.79
N GLU A 341 1.82 11.29 33.68
CA GLU A 341 1.26 10.23 34.51
C GLU A 341 1.52 8.82 33.94
N ALA A 342 2.23 8.69 32.79
CA ALA A 342 2.47 7.43 32.08
C ALA A 342 1.17 6.65 31.78
N ARG A 343 0.12 7.33 31.36
CA ARG A 343 -1.23 6.77 31.14
C ARG A 343 -1.60 6.65 29.65
N LEU A 344 -0.65 6.88 28.75
CA LEU A 344 -0.86 6.68 27.31
C LEU A 344 -0.33 5.31 26.90
N SER A 345 -1.17 4.55 26.19
CA SER A 345 -0.83 3.24 25.64
C SER A 345 -0.44 3.32 24.15
N ASN A 346 -0.72 4.44 23.46
CA ASN A 346 -0.40 4.62 22.04
C ASN A 346 0.94 5.36 21.88
N ALA A 347 1.94 4.68 21.31
CA ALA A 347 3.27 5.25 21.15
C ALA A 347 3.33 6.45 20.17
N PRO A 348 2.65 6.46 19.02
CA PRO A 348 2.59 7.64 18.15
C PRO A 348 2.03 8.88 18.85
N LEU A 349 0.96 8.74 19.63
CA LEU A 349 0.40 9.85 20.41
C LEU A 349 1.39 10.35 21.47
N LEU A 350 2.02 9.44 22.21
CA LEU A 350 3.03 9.77 23.22
C LEU A 350 4.18 10.59 22.59
N LEU A 351 4.75 10.10 21.48
CA LEU A 351 5.83 10.78 20.75
C LEU A 351 5.39 12.14 20.21
N SER A 352 4.18 12.22 19.66
CA SER A 352 3.64 13.48 19.12
C SER A 352 3.45 14.53 20.18
N LEU A 353 2.92 14.17 21.36
CA LEU A 353 2.76 15.12 22.47
C LEU A 353 4.12 15.59 23.01
N MET A 354 5.09 14.69 23.14
CA MET A 354 6.46 15.06 23.57
C MET A 354 7.15 15.98 22.54
N ALA A 355 6.98 15.71 21.25
CA ALA A 355 7.51 16.54 20.19
C ALA A 355 6.83 17.93 20.17
N LEU A 356 5.50 17.96 20.35
CA LEU A 356 4.74 19.20 20.40
C LEU A 356 5.14 20.07 21.59
N ASP A 357 5.36 19.48 22.78
CA ASP A 357 5.84 20.22 23.97
C ASP A 357 7.15 20.96 23.67
N ARG A 358 8.11 20.28 23.05
CA ARG A 358 9.36 20.90 22.60
C ARG A 358 9.11 21.99 21.56
N MET A 359 8.28 21.74 20.55
CA MET A 359 7.99 22.70 19.49
C MET A 359 7.27 23.94 20.02
N ARG A 360 6.38 23.81 21.01
CA ARG A 360 5.73 24.93 21.68
C ARG A 360 6.76 25.85 22.31
N ALA A 361 7.73 25.30 23.04
CA ALA A 361 8.80 26.08 23.66
C ALA A 361 9.70 26.77 22.60
N GLU A 362 10.09 26.07 21.53
CA GLU A 362 10.96 26.59 20.47
C GLU A 362 10.29 27.68 19.63
N ARG A 363 8.98 27.58 19.39
CA ARG A 363 8.20 28.48 18.50
C ARG A 363 7.42 29.56 19.24
N GLY A 364 7.43 29.57 20.57
CA GLY A 364 6.64 30.48 21.37
C GLY A 364 5.12 30.24 21.23
N TRP A 365 4.69 29.01 21.12
CA TRP A 365 3.28 28.64 21.12
C TRP A 365 2.78 28.40 22.55
N PRO A 366 1.50 28.68 22.87
CA PRO A 366 0.50 29.31 22.01
C PRO A 366 0.87 30.73 21.59
N SER A 367 0.48 31.12 20.36
CA SER A 367 0.69 32.49 19.86
C SER A 367 -0.21 33.43 20.63
N GLN A 368 0.34 34.56 21.14
CA GLN A 368 -0.41 35.61 21.83
C GLN A 368 -1.37 36.34 20.88
#